data_1193b1fa0c5143c75d121ad587066516
#
_entry.id   1193b1fa0c5143c75d121ad587066516
#
_cell.length_a   1.000
_cell.length_b   1.000
_cell.length_c   1.000
_cell.angle_alpha   90.00
_cell.angle_beta   90.00
_cell.angle_gamma   90.00
#
_symmetry.space_group_name_H-M   'P 1'
#
loop_
_entity.id
_entity.type
_entity.pdbx_description
1 polymer ?
#
loop_
_entity_poly.entity_id
_entity_poly.type
_entity_poly.pdbx_seq_one_letter_code
_entity_poly.pdbx_strand_id
1 'polypeptide(L)'
;MAARLVCLLWNRLGASPSDGKFVIRWNLKNMPDSVKGVLYDFNPRMGAGKAIAEFPLQDGQMVYEDTISRPRHLRFFGWGKGFPNWVLDLWVEPGGWIDFQGEDKWLNRWTVTTNVGLQKDMLGYEACVAAEVEEILRLDEETERGDSLSSKRLRELNNRIVSKGLSYLKTIPVTEAWLDKFLEIAWYATGQQDFLASCRPDFQQLYARLPLDWQNTERGKLMESYAFPAPTVEEGDEMVDDLLYDADGGKHHLSELKDRYILLDFWSITCGPCRMAEPELKEIAEIYAGKLALVGICTDDKERWTTFLSEHEMPGHQWNELKTGGRTLASRYKMNGIPYFVLIAPDGKILEMWKGYRKGILKKKLEKRISALSK
;
A
#
# COMPACT_ATOMS: atom_id res chain seq x y z
N MET A 1 -24.65 -7.26 10.98
CA MET A 1 -25.98 -6.84 10.49
C MET A 1 -26.08 -7.29 9.04
N ALA A 2 -27.09 -8.07 8.70
CA ALA A 2 -27.24 -8.64 7.37
C ALA A 2 -27.60 -7.55 6.36
N ALA A 3 -26.77 -7.41 5.31
CA ALA A 3 -27.10 -6.57 4.16
C ALA A 3 -28.40 -7.07 3.54
N ARG A 4 -29.42 -6.23 3.48
CA ARG A 4 -30.64 -6.52 2.75
C ARG A 4 -30.38 -6.34 1.25
N LEU A 5 -30.26 -7.44 0.55
CA LEU A 5 -30.40 -7.46 -0.92
C LEU A 5 -31.86 -7.15 -1.24
N VAL A 6 -32.14 -5.97 -1.74
CA VAL A 6 -33.50 -5.59 -2.18
C VAL A 6 -33.53 -5.62 -3.70
N CYS A 7 -34.00 -6.73 -4.25
CA CYS A 7 -34.46 -6.81 -5.65
C CYS A 7 -35.79 -6.09 -5.80
N LEU A 8 -35.84 -4.79 -5.88
CA LEU A 8 -37.00 -4.01 -6.35
C LEU A 8 -36.67 -2.52 -6.40
N LEU A 9 -36.72 -1.93 -7.56
CA LEU A 9 -36.85 -0.49 -7.91
C LEU A 9 -35.85 0.01 -8.95
N TRP A 10 -35.78 -0.67 -10.07
CA TRP A 10 -35.06 -0.20 -11.27
C TRP A 10 -35.65 1.06 -11.95
N ASN A 11 -36.82 1.50 -11.56
CA ASN A 11 -37.55 2.58 -12.27
C ASN A 11 -37.13 4.01 -11.89
N ARG A 12 -36.02 4.21 -11.13
CA ARG A 12 -35.54 5.55 -10.76
C ARG A 12 -34.04 5.69 -10.91
N LEU A 13 -33.51 5.54 -12.11
CA LEU A 13 -32.14 6.00 -12.41
C LEU A 13 -32.06 7.50 -12.10
N GLY A 14 -31.04 7.92 -11.35
CA GLY A 14 -30.77 9.31 -11.00
C GLY A 14 -31.61 9.88 -9.84
N ALA A 15 -32.45 9.10 -9.16
CA ALA A 15 -33.17 9.59 -7.99
C ALA A 15 -32.26 9.63 -6.76
N SER A 16 -32.14 10.79 -6.11
CA SER A 16 -31.40 10.94 -4.84
C SER A 16 -32.11 10.22 -3.70
N PRO A 17 -31.39 9.43 -2.87
CA PRO A 17 -31.94 8.84 -1.66
C PRO A 17 -32.19 9.91 -0.59
N SER A 18 -33.09 9.63 0.36
CA SER A 18 -33.42 10.52 1.49
C SER A 18 -32.50 10.28 2.69
N ASP A 19 -32.32 11.31 3.50
CA ASP A 19 -31.81 11.27 4.89
C ASP A 19 -30.53 10.45 5.12
N GLY A 20 -29.39 10.90 4.59
CA GLY A 20 -28.08 10.30 4.85
C GLY A 20 -27.85 8.96 4.15
N LYS A 21 -28.84 8.44 3.42
CA LYS A 21 -28.66 7.24 2.59
C LYS A 21 -27.83 7.55 1.36
N PHE A 22 -27.06 6.57 0.90
CA PHE A 22 -26.51 6.55 -0.45
C PHE A 22 -26.93 5.25 -1.14
N VAL A 23 -26.85 5.24 -2.46
CA VAL A 23 -27.15 4.07 -3.27
C VAL A 23 -26.14 3.89 -4.39
N ILE A 24 -25.68 2.65 -4.59
CA ILE A 24 -24.87 2.25 -5.73
C ILE A 24 -25.66 1.20 -6.52
N ARG A 25 -25.78 1.39 -7.85
CA ARG A 25 -26.49 0.47 -8.73
C ARG A 25 -25.57 -0.01 -9.84
N TRP A 26 -25.62 -1.30 -10.11
CA TRP A 26 -24.90 -1.91 -11.24
C TRP A 26 -25.89 -2.51 -12.22
N ASN A 27 -25.70 -2.22 -13.50
CA ASN A 27 -26.39 -2.82 -14.64
C ASN A 27 -25.35 -3.37 -15.61
N LEU A 28 -24.96 -4.62 -15.39
CA LEU A 28 -23.87 -5.28 -16.08
C LEU A 28 -24.43 -6.38 -16.96
N LYS A 29 -23.94 -6.49 -18.19
CA LYS A 29 -24.33 -7.52 -19.17
C LYS A 29 -23.15 -8.45 -19.45
N ASN A 30 -23.45 -9.67 -19.89
CA ASN A 30 -22.45 -10.64 -20.35
C ASN A 30 -21.32 -10.90 -19.33
N MET A 31 -21.67 -10.91 -18.04
CA MET A 31 -20.70 -11.21 -16.99
C MET A 31 -20.37 -12.71 -16.97
N PRO A 32 -19.09 -13.07 -16.71
CA PRO A 32 -18.71 -14.47 -16.58
C PRO A 32 -19.47 -15.16 -15.43
N ASP A 33 -19.85 -16.42 -15.63
CA ASP A 33 -20.41 -17.26 -14.58
C ASP A 33 -19.40 -17.42 -13.42
N SER A 34 -19.90 -17.55 -12.20
CA SER A 34 -19.09 -17.70 -10.98
C SER A 34 -18.26 -16.47 -10.55
N VAL A 35 -18.41 -15.32 -11.21
CA VAL A 35 -17.76 -14.08 -10.77
C VAL A 35 -18.58 -13.41 -9.67
N LYS A 36 -17.86 -12.89 -8.68
CA LYS A 36 -18.45 -12.15 -7.56
C LYS A 36 -17.93 -10.73 -7.54
N GLY A 37 -18.79 -9.78 -7.23
CA GLY A 37 -18.42 -8.43 -6.82
C GLY A 37 -18.23 -8.37 -5.31
N VAL A 38 -17.18 -7.74 -4.86
CA VAL A 38 -16.94 -7.50 -3.43
C VAL A 38 -16.69 -6.00 -3.21
N LEU A 39 -17.44 -5.44 -2.29
CA LEU A 39 -17.28 -4.05 -1.87
C LEU A 39 -16.51 -4.01 -0.56
N TYR A 40 -15.44 -3.22 -0.55
CA TYR A 40 -14.57 -3.03 0.61
C TYR A 40 -14.64 -1.59 1.12
N ASP A 41 -14.50 -1.43 2.42
CA ASP A 41 -14.11 -0.15 2.99
C ASP A 41 -12.68 0.18 2.59
N PHE A 42 -12.40 1.41 2.17
CA PHE A 42 -11.05 1.81 1.85
C PHE A 42 -10.20 2.00 3.11
N ASN A 43 -8.99 1.46 3.07
CA ASN A 43 -7.99 1.71 4.10
C ASN A 43 -6.73 2.29 3.41
N PRO A 44 -6.36 3.54 3.69
CA PRO A 44 -5.22 4.19 3.03
C PRO A 44 -3.87 3.52 3.30
N ARG A 45 -3.77 2.69 4.35
CA ARG A 45 -2.55 1.92 4.67
C ARG A 45 -2.46 0.58 3.95
N MET A 46 -3.60 -0.01 3.63
CA MET A 46 -3.69 -1.39 3.11
C MET A 46 -4.31 -1.48 1.71
N GLY A 47 -4.81 -0.37 1.18
CA GLY A 47 -5.51 -0.33 -0.10
C GLY A 47 -6.92 -0.93 -0.08
N ALA A 48 -7.17 -2.02 0.63
CA ALA A 48 -8.48 -2.60 0.89
C ALA A 48 -8.63 -2.85 2.39
N GLY A 49 -9.71 -2.37 2.97
CA GLY A 49 -10.08 -2.62 4.35
C GLY A 49 -10.97 -3.87 4.48
N LYS A 50 -11.96 -3.77 5.36
CA LYS A 50 -12.93 -4.84 5.60
C LYS A 50 -13.92 -4.97 4.43
N ALA A 51 -14.18 -6.20 3.96
CA ALA A 51 -15.28 -6.47 3.05
C ALA A 51 -16.62 -6.15 3.74
N ILE A 52 -17.46 -5.34 3.08
CA ILE A 52 -18.76 -4.89 3.59
C ILE A 52 -19.93 -5.50 2.85
N ALA A 53 -19.74 -5.90 1.60
CA ALA A 53 -20.75 -6.63 0.81
C ALA A 53 -20.08 -7.54 -0.20
N GLU A 54 -20.72 -8.67 -0.47
CA GLU A 54 -20.35 -9.62 -1.53
C GLU A 54 -21.63 -10.04 -2.27
N PHE A 55 -21.58 -10.10 -3.60
CA PHE A 55 -22.73 -10.41 -4.44
C PHE A 55 -22.33 -11.06 -5.76
N PRO A 56 -23.17 -11.97 -6.32
CA PRO A 56 -22.92 -12.53 -7.64
C PRO A 56 -23.08 -11.44 -8.72
N LEU A 57 -22.24 -11.49 -9.75
CA LEU A 57 -22.33 -10.56 -10.89
C LEU A 57 -23.16 -11.11 -12.06
N GLN A 58 -23.47 -12.41 -12.07
CA GLN A 58 -24.08 -13.09 -13.19
C GLN A 58 -25.47 -12.56 -13.61
N ASP A 59 -26.26 -12.06 -12.66
CA ASP A 59 -27.59 -11.48 -12.93
C ASP A 59 -27.53 -10.03 -13.39
N GLY A 60 -26.36 -9.43 -13.37
CA GLY A 60 -26.06 -8.11 -13.90
C GLY A 60 -26.69 -6.91 -13.18
N GLN A 61 -27.71 -7.13 -12.39
CA GLN A 61 -28.45 -6.05 -11.70
C GLN A 61 -28.27 -6.14 -10.20
N MET A 62 -27.62 -5.15 -9.63
CA MET A 62 -27.35 -5.10 -8.20
C MET A 62 -27.57 -3.72 -7.64
N VAL A 63 -27.99 -3.66 -6.39
CA VAL A 63 -28.15 -2.43 -5.62
C VAL A 63 -27.52 -2.61 -4.25
N TYR A 64 -26.67 -1.68 -3.87
CA TYR A 64 -26.16 -1.54 -2.51
C TYR A 64 -26.62 -0.22 -1.92
N GLU A 65 -27.22 -0.26 -0.75
CA GLU A 65 -27.68 0.92 -0.01
C GLU A 65 -27.14 0.87 1.42
N ASP A 66 -26.71 2.02 1.91
CA ASP A 66 -26.33 2.18 3.32
C ASP A 66 -26.58 3.64 3.75
N THR A 67 -26.43 3.91 5.05
CA THR A 67 -26.61 5.24 5.63
C THR A 67 -25.28 5.72 6.19
N ILE A 68 -24.87 6.92 5.80
CA ILE A 68 -23.63 7.57 6.22
C ILE A 68 -23.88 9.01 6.63
N SER A 69 -23.08 9.54 7.56
CA SER A 69 -23.15 10.92 8.04
C SER A 69 -22.07 11.83 7.42
N ARG A 70 -21.10 11.23 6.71
CA ARG A 70 -19.98 11.94 6.05
C ARG A 70 -19.54 11.16 4.80
N PRO A 71 -18.80 11.78 3.88
CA PRO A 71 -18.24 11.09 2.74
C PRO A 71 -17.43 9.85 3.16
N ARG A 72 -17.49 8.81 2.33
CA ARG A 72 -16.80 7.54 2.56
C ARG A 72 -16.19 7.03 1.28
N HIS A 73 -14.96 6.53 1.37
CA HIS A 73 -14.26 5.90 0.25
C HIS A 73 -14.43 4.39 0.33
N LEU A 74 -14.94 3.80 -0.74
CA LEU A 74 -15.15 2.37 -0.90
C LEU A 74 -14.35 1.88 -2.10
N ARG A 75 -14.05 0.57 -2.13
CA ARG A 75 -13.44 -0.09 -3.29
C ARG A 75 -14.28 -1.27 -3.75
N PHE A 76 -14.48 -1.36 -5.04
CA PHE A 76 -15.14 -2.48 -5.68
C PHE A 76 -14.12 -3.36 -6.40
N PHE A 77 -14.18 -4.67 -6.13
CA PHE A 77 -13.39 -5.69 -6.79
C PHE A 77 -14.30 -6.72 -7.46
N GLY A 78 -13.92 -7.17 -8.66
CA GLY A 78 -14.45 -8.38 -9.25
C GLY A 78 -13.53 -9.57 -8.92
N TRP A 79 -14.11 -10.64 -8.40
CA TRP A 79 -13.38 -11.88 -8.10
C TRP A 79 -13.90 -13.02 -8.97
N GLY A 80 -12.99 -13.73 -9.64
CA GLY A 80 -13.30 -14.90 -10.44
C GLY A 80 -12.26 -15.16 -11.52
N LYS A 81 -12.26 -16.39 -12.06
CA LYS A 81 -11.31 -16.78 -13.10
C LYS A 81 -11.48 -15.88 -14.33
N GLY A 82 -10.36 -15.30 -14.79
CA GLY A 82 -10.32 -14.43 -15.97
C GLY A 82 -10.94 -13.05 -15.73
N PHE A 83 -11.20 -12.66 -14.48
CA PHE A 83 -11.54 -11.29 -14.14
C PHE A 83 -10.25 -10.49 -13.91
N PRO A 84 -10.10 -9.28 -14.46
CA PRO A 84 -8.87 -8.52 -14.33
C PRO A 84 -8.64 -8.12 -12.86
N ASN A 85 -7.39 -8.15 -12.44
CA ASN A 85 -6.98 -7.67 -11.11
C ASN A 85 -6.99 -6.13 -11.08
N TRP A 86 -8.18 -5.55 -11.14
CA TRP A 86 -8.41 -4.12 -11.13
C TRP A 86 -9.47 -3.73 -10.11
N VAL A 87 -9.36 -2.52 -9.58
CA VAL A 87 -10.29 -2.00 -8.58
C VAL A 87 -10.95 -0.72 -9.10
N LEU A 88 -12.20 -0.49 -8.68
CA LEU A 88 -12.89 0.78 -8.87
C LEU A 88 -12.94 1.52 -7.53
N ASP A 89 -12.42 2.72 -7.49
CA ASP A 89 -12.56 3.63 -6.34
C ASP A 89 -13.94 4.29 -6.37
N LEU A 90 -14.66 4.22 -5.27
CA LEU A 90 -16.03 4.69 -5.11
C LEU A 90 -16.11 5.69 -3.97
N TRP A 91 -16.40 6.93 -4.28
CA TRP A 91 -16.70 7.94 -3.27
C TRP A 91 -18.20 8.12 -3.12
N VAL A 92 -18.72 7.90 -1.93
CA VAL A 92 -20.13 8.05 -1.60
C VAL A 92 -20.33 9.19 -0.60
N GLU A 93 -21.44 9.91 -0.73
CA GLU A 93 -21.83 11.04 0.11
C GLU A 93 -23.27 10.83 0.59
N PRO A 94 -23.67 11.44 1.73
CA PRO A 94 -25.07 11.44 2.15
C PRO A 94 -25.97 12.00 1.05
N GLY A 95 -27.03 11.27 0.66
CA GLY A 95 -27.90 11.63 -0.46
C GLY A 95 -27.31 11.30 -1.84
N GLY A 96 -26.13 10.66 -1.88
CA GLY A 96 -25.43 10.33 -3.11
C GLY A 96 -25.97 9.09 -3.81
N TRP A 97 -25.78 9.06 -5.14
CA TRP A 97 -26.00 7.87 -5.93
C TRP A 97 -24.91 7.70 -6.98
N ILE A 98 -24.60 6.42 -7.29
CA ILE A 98 -23.67 6.03 -8.34
C ILE A 98 -24.33 4.91 -9.16
N ASP A 99 -24.43 5.10 -10.46
CA ASP A 99 -24.99 4.13 -11.40
C ASP A 99 -23.90 3.65 -12.37
N PHE A 100 -23.63 2.34 -12.35
CA PHE A 100 -22.72 1.66 -13.27
C PHE A 100 -23.50 0.98 -14.38
N GLN A 101 -23.04 1.20 -15.61
CA GLN A 101 -23.49 0.46 -16.79
C GLN A 101 -22.27 -0.11 -17.48
N GLY A 102 -22.26 -1.42 -17.67
CA GLY A 102 -21.12 -2.10 -18.27
C GLY A 102 -21.53 -3.37 -19.01
N GLU A 103 -20.63 -3.79 -19.85
CA GLU A 103 -20.70 -5.06 -20.56
C GLU A 103 -19.36 -5.76 -20.40
N ASP A 104 -19.38 -7.03 -20.06
CA ASP A 104 -18.19 -7.84 -19.80
C ASP A 104 -17.38 -7.51 -18.50
N LYS A 105 -16.22 -8.14 -18.35
CA LYS A 105 -15.31 -8.08 -17.20
C LYS A 105 -14.43 -6.82 -17.11
N TRP A 106 -14.48 -5.95 -18.13
CA TRP A 106 -13.57 -4.81 -18.22
C TRP A 106 -14.08 -3.59 -17.45
N LEU A 107 -13.84 -3.55 -16.15
CA LEU A 107 -14.31 -2.50 -15.24
C LEU A 107 -13.94 -1.09 -15.70
N ASN A 108 -12.76 -0.93 -16.30
CA ASN A 108 -12.27 0.36 -16.81
C ASN A 108 -13.07 0.90 -18.00
N ARG A 109 -13.92 0.08 -18.61
CA ARG A 109 -14.81 0.45 -19.72
C ARG A 109 -16.24 0.70 -19.28
N TRP A 110 -16.58 0.47 -18.01
CA TRP A 110 -17.93 0.70 -17.51
C TRP A 110 -18.22 2.19 -17.45
N THR A 111 -19.43 2.56 -17.88
CA THR A 111 -19.91 3.94 -17.78
C THR A 111 -20.42 4.18 -16.36
N VAL A 112 -20.00 5.28 -15.78
CA VAL A 112 -20.40 5.70 -14.42
C VAL A 112 -21.13 7.04 -14.51
N THR A 113 -22.33 7.10 -13.93
CA THR A 113 -23.07 8.35 -13.73
C THR A 113 -23.35 8.54 -12.25
N THR A 114 -23.28 9.79 -11.77
CA THR A 114 -23.41 10.09 -10.33
C THR A 114 -23.75 11.54 -10.07
N ASN A 115 -24.39 11.82 -8.92
CA ASN A 115 -24.52 13.16 -8.37
C ASN A 115 -23.40 13.51 -7.36
N VAL A 116 -22.58 12.53 -6.94
CA VAL A 116 -21.52 12.71 -5.95
C VAL A 116 -20.36 13.51 -6.54
N GLY A 117 -20.04 14.66 -5.94
CA GLY A 117 -18.97 15.55 -6.43
C GLY A 117 -17.59 14.92 -6.37
N LEU A 118 -17.23 14.28 -5.25
CA LEU A 118 -15.95 13.58 -5.06
C LEU A 118 -15.76 12.46 -6.10
N GLN A 119 -16.83 11.74 -6.44
CA GLN A 119 -16.76 10.69 -7.47
C GLN A 119 -16.52 11.27 -8.86
N LYS A 120 -17.11 12.41 -9.19
CA LYS A 120 -16.86 13.09 -10.49
C LYS A 120 -15.40 13.48 -10.66
N ASP A 121 -14.76 13.98 -9.61
CA ASP A 121 -13.34 14.31 -9.64
C ASP A 121 -12.49 13.06 -9.89
N MET A 122 -12.84 11.92 -9.29
CA MET A 122 -12.13 10.66 -9.50
C MET A 122 -12.36 10.08 -10.90
N LEU A 123 -13.56 10.20 -11.46
CA LEU A 123 -13.81 9.83 -12.86
C LEU A 123 -12.96 10.64 -13.85
N GLY A 124 -12.71 11.92 -13.56
CA GLY A 124 -11.78 12.74 -14.33
C GLY A 124 -10.33 12.22 -14.26
N TYR A 125 -9.90 11.76 -13.08
CA TYR A 125 -8.60 11.10 -12.93
C TYR A 125 -8.52 9.80 -13.75
N GLU A 126 -9.52 8.93 -13.63
CA GLU A 126 -9.58 7.67 -14.36
C GLU A 126 -9.55 7.89 -15.88
N ALA A 127 -10.29 8.87 -16.37
CA ALA A 127 -10.25 9.26 -17.79
C ALA A 127 -8.85 9.75 -18.22
N CYS A 128 -8.13 10.46 -17.34
CA CYS A 128 -6.77 10.94 -17.61
C CYS A 128 -5.75 9.80 -17.81
N VAL A 129 -5.91 8.69 -17.09
CA VAL A 129 -4.98 7.54 -17.10
C VAL A 129 -5.51 6.33 -17.88
N ALA A 130 -6.68 6.42 -18.49
CA ALA A 130 -7.40 5.31 -19.10
C ALA A 130 -6.59 4.51 -20.13
N ALA A 131 -5.76 5.16 -20.93
CA ALA A 131 -4.94 4.50 -21.94
C ALA A 131 -3.85 3.62 -21.32
N GLU A 132 -3.20 4.06 -20.24
CA GLU A 132 -2.20 3.29 -19.51
C GLU A 132 -2.84 2.11 -18.79
N VAL A 133 -3.99 2.32 -18.16
CA VAL A 133 -4.77 1.27 -17.49
C VAL A 133 -5.19 0.21 -18.49
N GLU A 134 -5.73 0.58 -19.63
CA GLU A 134 -6.12 -0.35 -20.70
C GLU A 134 -4.94 -1.22 -21.16
N GLU A 135 -3.76 -0.61 -21.32
CA GLU A 135 -2.56 -1.35 -21.70
C GLU A 135 -2.10 -2.32 -20.60
N ILE A 136 -2.15 -1.92 -19.32
CA ILE A 136 -1.81 -2.78 -18.18
C ILE A 136 -2.74 -4.01 -18.14
N LEU A 137 -4.04 -3.80 -18.25
CA LEU A 137 -5.01 -4.89 -18.22
C LEU A 137 -4.85 -5.87 -19.38
N ARG A 138 -4.52 -5.37 -20.56
CA ARG A 138 -4.22 -6.21 -21.73
C ARG A 138 -2.95 -7.05 -21.50
N LEU A 139 -1.90 -6.46 -20.93
CA LEU A 139 -0.67 -7.16 -20.61
C LEU A 139 -0.86 -8.21 -19.51
N ASP A 140 -1.73 -7.95 -18.54
CA ASP A 140 -2.08 -8.90 -17.48
C ASP A 140 -2.78 -10.14 -18.09
N GLU A 141 -3.73 -9.95 -19.00
CA GLU A 141 -4.40 -11.03 -19.73
C GLU A 141 -3.43 -11.84 -20.60
N GLU A 142 -2.45 -11.22 -21.27
CA GLU A 142 -1.39 -11.89 -22.02
C GLU A 142 -0.52 -12.76 -21.11
N THR A 143 -0.19 -12.27 -19.91
CA THR A 143 0.60 -13.00 -18.90
C THR A 143 -0.14 -14.24 -18.39
N GLU A 144 -1.45 -14.15 -18.17
CA GLU A 144 -2.28 -15.33 -17.81
C GLU A 144 -2.26 -16.41 -18.89
N ARG A 145 -2.01 -16.06 -20.16
CA ARG A 145 -1.84 -16.99 -21.29
C ARG A 145 -0.44 -17.61 -21.37
N GLY A 146 0.48 -17.25 -20.48
CA GLY A 146 1.84 -17.81 -20.40
C GLY A 146 2.94 -16.94 -21.01
N ASP A 147 2.62 -15.76 -21.49
CA ASP A 147 3.60 -14.78 -21.96
C ASP A 147 4.26 -14.06 -20.79
N SER A 148 5.59 -13.91 -20.82
CA SER A 148 6.28 -13.21 -19.73
C SER A 148 6.05 -11.70 -19.82
N LEU A 149 5.39 -11.16 -18.81
CA LEU A 149 5.21 -9.70 -18.68
C LEU A 149 6.58 -9.02 -18.58
N SER A 150 6.86 -8.06 -19.45
CA SER A 150 8.02 -7.20 -19.32
C SER A 150 7.85 -6.29 -18.10
N SER A 151 8.51 -6.64 -16.99
CA SER A 151 8.52 -5.83 -15.76
C SER A 151 8.98 -4.38 -16.00
N LYS A 152 9.75 -4.15 -17.06
CA LYS A 152 10.15 -2.82 -17.51
C LYS A 152 8.95 -2.04 -18.08
N ARG A 153 8.15 -2.67 -18.96
CA ARG A 153 6.98 -2.01 -19.56
C ARG A 153 5.93 -1.64 -18.53
N LEU A 154 5.66 -2.53 -17.58
CA LEU A 154 4.74 -2.26 -16.48
C LEU A 154 5.21 -1.07 -15.63
N ARG A 155 6.52 -0.99 -15.33
CA ARG A 155 7.07 0.18 -14.61
C ARG A 155 6.91 1.48 -15.40
N GLU A 156 7.15 1.47 -16.70
CA GLU A 156 6.98 2.65 -17.56
C GLU A 156 5.52 3.14 -17.58
N LEU A 157 4.56 2.21 -17.63
CA LEU A 157 3.13 2.54 -17.58
C LEU A 157 2.74 3.12 -16.21
N ASN A 158 3.17 2.49 -15.13
CA ASN A 158 2.93 3.00 -13.78
C ASN A 158 3.54 4.39 -13.57
N ASN A 159 4.74 4.65 -14.06
CA ASN A 159 5.36 5.98 -13.98
C ASN A 159 4.56 7.03 -14.77
N ARG A 160 3.99 6.67 -15.92
CA ARG A 160 3.10 7.56 -16.67
C ARG A 160 1.80 7.83 -15.93
N ILE A 161 1.18 6.81 -15.31
CA ILE A 161 -0.01 6.98 -14.47
C ILE A 161 0.27 7.95 -13.33
N VAL A 162 1.38 7.75 -12.61
CA VAL A 162 1.81 8.66 -11.53
C VAL A 162 1.97 10.09 -12.04
N SER A 163 2.74 10.30 -13.12
CA SER A 163 2.99 11.64 -13.67
C SER A 163 1.72 12.35 -14.13
N LYS A 164 0.83 11.63 -14.83
CA LYS A 164 -0.48 12.16 -15.25
C LYS A 164 -1.36 12.47 -14.05
N GLY A 165 -1.39 11.58 -13.05
CA GLY A 165 -2.17 11.76 -11.84
C GLY A 165 -1.72 12.99 -11.04
N LEU A 166 -0.42 13.20 -10.85
CA LEU A 166 0.12 14.40 -10.20
C LEU A 166 -0.28 15.68 -10.97
N SER A 167 -0.21 15.63 -12.30
CA SER A 167 -0.64 16.74 -13.15
C SER A 167 -2.13 17.02 -13.00
N TYR A 168 -2.96 15.98 -12.97
CA TYR A 168 -4.41 16.10 -12.78
C TYR A 168 -4.77 16.70 -11.41
N LEU A 169 -4.13 16.22 -10.33
CA LEU A 169 -4.37 16.72 -8.98
C LEU A 169 -4.07 18.22 -8.83
N LYS A 170 -3.22 18.80 -9.68
CA LYS A 170 -2.99 20.25 -9.70
C LYS A 170 -4.20 21.05 -10.20
N THR A 171 -5.10 20.44 -10.95
CA THR A 171 -6.20 21.11 -11.64
C THR A 171 -7.53 21.05 -10.90
N ILE A 172 -7.70 20.13 -9.95
CA ILE A 172 -8.96 19.94 -9.20
C ILE A 172 -8.88 20.50 -7.77
N PRO A 173 -10.02 20.74 -7.10
CA PRO A 173 -10.06 21.19 -5.71
C PRO A 173 -9.43 20.19 -4.75
N VAL A 174 -8.88 20.70 -3.63
CA VAL A 174 -8.41 19.86 -2.53
C VAL A 174 -9.62 19.36 -1.74
N THR A 175 -9.81 18.03 -1.76
CA THR A 175 -10.90 17.30 -1.10
C THR A 175 -10.34 16.06 -0.40
N GLU A 176 -11.16 15.32 0.33
CA GLU A 176 -10.73 14.03 0.90
C GLU A 176 -10.34 13.03 -0.21
N ALA A 177 -11.07 13.00 -1.32
CA ALA A 177 -10.74 12.16 -2.48
C ALA A 177 -9.41 12.56 -3.13
N TRP A 178 -9.15 13.86 -3.23
CA TRP A 178 -7.88 14.39 -3.71
C TRP A 178 -6.70 13.93 -2.84
N LEU A 179 -6.84 14.01 -1.51
CA LEU A 179 -5.79 13.62 -0.58
C LEU A 179 -5.54 12.10 -0.60
N ASP A 180 -6.59 11.28 -0.65
CA ASP A 180 -6.43 9.83 -0.78
C ASP A 180 -5.74 9.46 -2.08
N LYS A 181 -6.12 10.08 -3.19
CA LYS A 181 -5.49 9.82 -4.49
C LYS A 181 -4.03 10.28 -4.53
N PHE A 182 -3.70 11.42 -3.90
CA PHE A 182 -2.30 11.83 -3.75
C PHE A 182 -1.49 10.77 -2.99
N LEU A 183 -2.00 10.27 -1.85
CA LEU A 183 -1.31 9.28 -1.03
C LEU A 183 -1.11 7.95 -1.77
N GLU A 184 -2.10 7.53 -2.55
CA GLU A 184 -2.00 6.35 -3.39
C GLU A 184 -0.93 6.52 -4.49
N ILE A 185 -0.95 7.63 -5.22
CA ILE A 185 0.05 7.96 -6.25
C ILE A 185 1.47 8.01 -5.66
N ALA A 186 1.63 8.66 -4.50
CA ALA A 186 2.90 8.75 -3.82
C ALA A 186 3.41 7.36 -3.38
N TRP A 187 2.52 6.50 -2.90
CA TRP A 187 2.86 5.13 -2.55
C TRP A 187 3.36 4.32 -3.76
N TYR A 188 2.69 4.41 -4.92
CA TYR A 188 3.15 3.75 -6.15
C TYR A 188 4.53 4.22 -6.61
N ALA A 189 4.87 5.49 -6.38
CA ALA A 189 6.19 6.02 -6.72
C ALA A 189 7.31 5.47 -5.82
N THR A 190 7.03 4.97 -4.61
CA THR A 190 8.06 4.53 -3.64
C THR A 190 8.88 3.32 -4.12
N GLY A 191 8.36 2.51 -5.03
CA GLY A 191 9.05 1.34 -5.57
C GLY A 191 10.28 1.65 -6.44
N GLN A 192 10.51 2.93 -6.81
CA GLN A 192 11.58 3.37 -7.69
C GLN A 192 12.18 4.69 -7.18
N GLN A 193 13.31 4.63 -6.50
CA GLN A 193 13.91 5.77 -5.80
C GLN A 193 14.19 6.99 -6.70
N ASP A 194 14.76 6.77 -7.88
CA ASP A 194 15.07 7.88 -8.82
C ASP A 194 13.79 8.54 -9.34
N PHE A 195 12.77 7.74 -9.63
CA PHE A 195 11.48 8.25 -10.08
C PHE A 195 10.75 8.98 -8.94
N LEU A 196 10.76 8.44 -7.73
CA LEU A 196 10.22 9.11 -6.54
C LEU A 196 10.91 10.47 -6.32
N ALA A 197 12.23 10.52 -6.47
CA ALA A 197 12.99 11.77 -6.36
C ALA A 197 12.56 12.78 -7.43
N SER A 198 12.29 12.33 -8.66
CA SER A 198 11.81 13.19 -9.75
C SER A 198 10.41 13.76 -9.51
N CYS A 199 9.54 13.04 -8.76
CA CYS A 199 8.20 13.50 -8.41
C CYS A 199 8.17 14.51 -7.26
N ARG A 200 9.28 14.70 -6.53
CA ARG A 200 9.32 15.52 -5.32
C ARG A 200 8.88 16.98 -5.52
N PRO A 201 9.28 17.70 -6.58
CA PRO A 201 8.78 19.05 -6.83
C PRO A 201 7.25 19.10 -6.93
N ASP A 202 6.63 18.11 -7.57
CA ASP A 202 5.18 18.02 -7.69
C ASP A 202 4.53 17.73 -6.33
N PHE A 203 5.11 16.85 -5.53
CA PHE A 203 4.64 16.57 -4.16
C PHE A 203 4.69 17.83 -3.30
N GLN A 204 5.75 18.61 -3.36
CA GLN A 204 5.89 19.87 -2.63
C GLN A 204 4.85 20.90 -3.07
N GLN A 205 4.64 21.04 -4.38
CA GLN A 205 3.62 21.94 -4.93
C GLN A 205 2.21 21.55 -4.48
N LEU A 206 1.90 20.25 -4.50
CA LEU A 206 0.59 19.75 -4.06
C LEU A 206 0.42 19.88 -2.54
N TYR A 207 1.46 19.59 -1.74
CA TYR A 207 1.41 19.77 -0.29
C TYR A 207 1.13 21.24 0.10
N ALA A 208 1.72 22.19 -0.62
CA ALA A 208 1.48 23.61 -0.39
C ALA A 208 0.02 24.06 -0.60
N ARG A 209 -0.79 23.25 -1.30
CA ARG A 209 -2.23 23.48 -1.50
C ARG A 209 -3.07 22.93 -0.34
N LEU A 210 -2.50 22.06 0.51
CA LEU A 210 -3.24 21.42 1.60
C LEU A 210 -3.57 22.45 2.70
N PRO A 211 -4.85 22.58 3.13
CA PRO A 211 -5.23 23.47 4.23
C PRO A 211 -4.46 23.15 5.52
N LEU A 212 -4.16 24.18 6.31
CA LEU A 212 -3.33 24.06 7.53
C LEU A 212 -3.90 23.10 8.58
N ASP A 213 -5.21 23.05 8.72
CA ASP A 213 -5.90 22.10 9.59
C ASP A 213 -5.71 20.64 9.12
N TRP A 214 -5.69 20.42 7.80
CA TRP A 214 -5.42 19.12 7.23
C TRP A 214 -3.95 18.69 7.28
N GLN A 215 -3.02 19.65 7.21
CA GLN A 215 -1.58 19.36 7.36
C GLN A 215 -1.27 18.75 8.74
N ASN A 216 -2.03 19.10 9.78
CA ASN A 216 -1.86 18.57 11.13
C ASN A 216 -2.48 17.18 11.35
N THR A 217 -3.26 16.68 10.40
CA THR A 217 -3.81 15.30 10.46
C THR A 217 -2.74 14.24 10.17
N GLU A 218 -3.00 12.99 10.53
CA GLU A 218 -2.10 11.87 10.17
C GLU A 218 -1.89 11.77 8.66
N ARG A 219 -2.95 11.97 7.86
CA ARG A 219 -2.88 11.94 6.39
C ARG A 219 -2.06 13.10 5.84
N GLY A 220 -2.21 14.31 6.41
CA GLY A 220 -1.41 15.47 6.03
C GLY A 220 0.07 15.29 6.37
N LYS A 221 0.40 14.73 7.53
CA LYS A 221 1.77 14.38 7.91
C LYS A 221 2.37 13.28 7.03
N LEU A 222 1.54 12.32 6.58
CA LEU A 222 1.98 11.32 5.61
C LEU A 222 2.28 11.97 4.27
N MET A 223 1.43 12.86 3.77
CA MET A 223 1.68 13.65 2.57
C MET A 223 2.96 14.49 2.70
N GLU A 224 3.16 15.18 3.83
CA GLU A 224 4.39 15.90 4.14
C GLU A 224 5.64 15.03 4.04
N SER A 225 5.56 13.79 4.53
CA SER A 225 6.70 12.87 4.51
C SER A 225 7.14 12.47 3.10
N TYR A 226 6.23 12.47 2.12
CA TYR A 226 6.56 12.28 0.71
C TYR A 226 7.14 13.54 0.06
N ALA A 227 6.59 14.71 0.40
CA ALA A 227 7.06 16.01 -0.11
C ALA A 227 8.43 16.38 0.47
N PHE A 228 8.66 16.08 1.74
CA PHE A 228 9.87 16.40 2.51
C PHE A 228 10.38 15.16 3.27
N PRO A 229 10.89 14.15 2.55
CA PRO A 229 11.40 12.93 3.18
C PRO A 229 12.62 13.24 4.06
N ALA A 230 12.86 12.38 5.05
CA ALA A 230 14.08 12.44 5.83
C ALA A 230 15.31 12.07 4.96
N PRO A 231 16.51 12.56 5.31
CA PRO A 231 17.74 12.18 4.63
C PRO A 231 17.94 10.66 4.63
N THR A 232 18.40 10.13 3.51
CA THR A 232 18.79 8.72 3.39
C THR A 232 20.21 8.50 3.87
N VAL A 233 20.54 7.26 4.24
CA VAL A 233 21.88 6.84 4.68
C VAL A 233 22.47 5.81 3.72
N GLU A 234 23.81 5.70 3.76
CA GLU A 234 24.61 4.78 2.95
C GLU A 234 25.58 3.98 3.82
N GLU A 235 26.26 2.99 3.23
CA GLU A 235 27.34 2.28 3.90
C GLU A 235 28.45 3.27 4.32
N GLY A 236 28.88 3.21 5.57
CA GLY A 236 29.82 4.13 6.20
C GLY A 236 29.17 5.26 7.00
N ASP A 237 27.90 5.54 6.80
CA ASP A 237 27.16 6.54 7.60
C ASP A 237 26.83 6.00 9.00
N GLU A 238 26.44 6.90 9.90
CA GLU A 238 25.84 6.54 11.19
C GLU A 238 24.47 5.89 10.96
N MET A 239 24.16 4.88 11.77
CA MET A 239 22.83 4.27 11.78
C MET A 239 21.74 5.28 12.12
N VAL A 240 20.53 5.03 11.62
CA VAL A 240 19.35 5.79 11.98
C VAL A 240 18.83 5.31 13.34
N ASP A 241 18.75 6.19 14.31
CA ASP A 241 18.31 5.88 15.68
C ASP A 241 16.91 6.45 15.97
N ASP A 242 15.92 6.00 15.21
CA ASP A 242 14.53 6.38 15.39
C ASP A 242 13.84 5.56 16.50
N LEU A 243 12.73 6.10 17.02
CA LEU A 243 11.89 5.43 18.01
C LEU A 243 11.20 4.21 17.40
N LEU A 244 11.37 3.07 18.04
CA LEU A 244 10.77 1.78 17.73
C LEU A 244 9.90 1.30 18.89
N TYR A 245 9.02 0.36 18.63
CA TYR A 245 8.13 -0.23 19.64
C TYR A 245 8.22 -1.75 19.57
N ASP A 246 8.22 -2.41 20.71
CA ASP A 246 7.98 -3.84 20.81
C ASP A 246 6.47 -4.18 20.79
N ALA A 247 6.15 -5.47 20.84
CA ALA A 247 4.77 -5.94 20.79
C ALA A 247 3.92 -5.47 22.00
N ASP A 248 4.56 -5.27 23.14
CA ASP A 248 3.94 -4.82 24.40
C ASP A 248 3.78 -3.29 24.45
N GLY A 249 4.35 -2.58 23.48
CA GLY A 249 4.34 -1.12 23.39
C GLY A 249 5.51 -0.44 24.10
N GLY A 250 6.51 -1.21 24.56
CA GLY A 250 7.77 -0.70 25.05
C GLY A 250 8.49 0.11 23.96
N LYS A 251 9.20 1.16 24.38
CA LYS A 251 9.91 2.08 23.50
C LYS A 251 11.37 1.73 23.45
N HIS A 252 11.94 1.66 22.27
CA HIS A 252 13.31 1.25 22.02
C HIS A 252 14.01 2.14 21.02
N HIS A 253 15.33 2.18 21.11
CA HIS A 253 16.24 2.80 20.16
C HIS A 253 17.35 1.82 19.79
N LEU A 254 17.85 1.88 18.55
CA LEU A 254 18.98 1.03 18.14
C LEU A 254 20.24 1.34 18.94
N SER A 255 20.38 2.57 19.43
CA SER A 255 21.49 2.99 20.30
C SER A 255 21.58 2.23 21.62
N GLU A 256 20.49 1.62 22.10
CA GLU A 256 20.49 0.74 23.28
C GLU A 256 21.31 -0.54 23.07
N LEU A 257 21.56 -0.89 21.79
CA LEU A 257 22.28 -2.09 21.39
C LEU A 257 23.73 -1.80 20.95
N LYS A 258 24.22 -0.55 21.12
CA LYS A 258 25.62 -0.19 20.86
C LYS A 258 26.57 -1.09 21.66
N ASP A 259 27.82 -1.14 21.25
CA ASP A 259 28.86 -2.08 21.72
C ASP A 259 28.71 -3.52 21.20
N ARG A 260 27.70 -3.81 20.43
CA ARG A 260 27.49 -5.05 19.66
C ARG A 260 27.29 -4.73 18.19
N TYR A 261 27.54 -5.70 17.32
CA TYR A 261 27.02 -5.62 15.97
C TYR A 261 25.49 -5.66 16.02
N ILE A 262 24.81 -4.96 15.11
CA ILE A 262 23.35 -5.02 14.96
C ILE A 262 23.05 -5.51 13.55
N LEU A 263 22.24 -6.56 13.44
CA LEU A 263 21.68 -7.01 12.17
C LEU A 263 20.20 -6.65 12.14
N LEU A 264 19.83 -5.65 11.33
CA LEU A 264 18.44 -5.35 11.06
C LEU A 264 17.92 -6.31 9.99
N ASP A 265 16.74 -6.85 10.20
CA ASP A 265 15.97 -7.66 9.26
C ASP A 265 14.61 -6.98 9.04
N PHE A 266 14.44 -6.34 7.89
CA PHE A 266 13.14 -5.78 7.49
C PHE A 266 12.29 -6.87 6.85
N TRP A 267 11.16 -7.16 7.47
CA TRP A 267 10.30 -8.27 7.10
C TRP A 267 8.80 -7.94 7.14
N SER A 268 7.96 -8.85 6.61
CA SER A 268 6.51 -8.81 6.69
C SER A 268 5.95 -10.22 6.84
N ILE A 269 4.79 -10.35 7.45
CA ILE A 269 4.09 -11.62 7.70
C ILE A 269 3.84 -12.39 6.42
N THR A 270 3.51 -11.71 5.33
CA THR A 270 3.18 -12.31 4.03
C THR A 270 4.40 -12.52 3.12
N CYS A 271 5.60 -12.14 3.58
CA CYS A 271 6.82 -12.26 2.79
C CYS A 271 7.40 -13.68 2.87
N GLY A 272 7.15 -14.51 1.87
CA GLY A 272 7.67 -15.88 1.80
C GLY A 272 9.19 -15.99 1.97
N PRO A 273 10.02 -15.24 1.21
CA PRO A 273 11.47 -15.25 1.40
C PRO A 273 11.94 -14.81 2.79
N CYS A 274 11.21 -13.91 3.47
CA CYS A 274 11.49 -13.51 4.84
C CYS A 274 11.31 -14.70 5.80
N ARG A 275 10.19 -15.42 5.65
CA ARG A 275 9.90 -16.63 6.44
C ARG A 275 10.95 -17.74 6.20
N MET A 276 11.48 -17.86 5.00
CA MET A 276 12.57 -18.80 4.69
C MET A 276 13.90 -18.42 5.38
N ALA A 277 14.12 -17.15 5.70
CA ALA A 277 15.33 -16.69 6.37
C ALA A 277 15.37 -17.00 7.88
N GLU A 278 14.22 -17.16 8.53
CA GLU A 278 14.10 -17.32 9.99
C GLU A 278 14.98 -18.42 10.60
N PRO A 279 15.07 -19.64 10.03
CA PRO A 279 15.94 -20.67 10.61
C PRO A 279 17.41 -20.25 10.63
N GLU A 280 17.89 -19.57 9.57
CA GLU A 280 19.27 -19.07 9.53
C GLU A 280 19.48 -17.90 10.48
N LEU A 281 18.50 -17.01 10.63
CA LEU A 281 18.55 -15.91 11.60
C LEU A 281 18.58 -16.42 13.05
N LYS A 282 17.83 -17.50 13.37
CA LYS A 282 17.88 -18.15 14.68
C LYS A 282 19.27 -18.72 14.97
N GLU A 283 19.86 -19.46 14.02
CA GLU A 283 21.21 -19.96 14.15
C GLU A 283 22.26 -18.85 14.31
N ILE A 284 22.10 -17.73 13.59
CA ILE A 284 22.96 -16.54 13.70
C ILE A 284 22.87 -15.92 15.10
N ALA A 285 21.67 -15.78 15.64
CA ALA A 285 21.46 -15.24 16.98
C ALA A 285 22.14 -16.11 18.05
N GLU A 286 22.17 -17.44 17.88
CA GLU A 286 22.84 -18.39 18.76
C GLU A 286 24.37 -18.31 18.59
N ILE A 287 24.88 -18.37 17.35
CA ILE A 287 26.34 -18.38 17.05
C ILE A 287 27.01 -17.08 17.52
N TYR A 288 26.37 -15.96 17.35
CA TYR A 288 26.91 -14.63 17.68
C TYR A 288 26.35 -14.07 18.99
N ALA A 289 25.78 -14.92 19.87
CA ALA A 289 25.25 -14.49 21.16
C ALA A 289 26.23 -13.60 21.93
N GLY A 290 25.74 -12.46 22.42
CA GLY A 290 26.54 -11.45 23.12
C GLY A 290 27.41 -10.54 22.22
N LYS A 291 27.65 -10.90 20.94
CA LYS A 291 28.42 -10.09 19.99
C LYS A 291 27.53 -9.39 18.96
N LEU A 292 26.40 -9.97 18.64
CA LEU A 292 25.45 -9.45 17.64
C LEU A 292 24.04 -9.39 18.24
N ALA A 293 23.36 -8.27 18.06
CA ALA A 293 21.95 -8.09 18.31
C ALA A 293 21.19 -8.25 16.99
N LEU A 294 20.27 -9.21 16.92
CA LEU A 294 19.34 -9.34 15.81
C LEU A 294 18.08 -8.54 16.11
N VAL A 295 17.68 -7.68 15.18
CA VAL A 295 16.48 -6.82 15.30
C VAL A 295 15.62 -6.98 14.05
N GLY A 296 14.50 -7.68 14.19
CA GLY A 296 13.46 -7.75 13.17
C GLY A 296 12.62 -6.46 13.18
N ILE A 297 12.55 -5.78 12.05
CA ILE A 297 11.70 -4.60 11.84
C ILE A 297 10.52 -5.01 10.98
N CYS A 298 9.37 -5.24 11.60
CA CYS A 298 8.15 -5.60 10.87
C CYS A 298 7.54 -4.37 10.17
N THR A 299 7.15 -4.53 8.92
CA THR A 299 6.53 -3.48 8.11
C THR A 299 5.00 -3.54 8.08
N ASP A 300 4.39 -4.55 8.69
CA ASP A 300 2.94 -4.66 8.82
C ASP A 300 2.39 -3.70 9.89
N ASP A 301 1.07 -3.49 9.89
CA ASP A 301 0.39 -2.72 10.91
C ASP A 301 0.47 -3.40 12.30
N LYS A 302 0.22 -2.60 13.35
CA LYS A 302 0.37 -3.05 14.74
C LYS A 302 -0.47 -4.28 15.05
N GLU A 303 -1.74 -4.30 14.65
CA GLU A 303 -2.71 -5.35 15.02
C GLU A 303 -2.28 -6.70 14.41
N ARG A 304 -1.98 -6.71 13.09
CA ARG A 304 -1.51 -7.92 12.42
C ARG A 304 -0.19 -8.43 12.99
N TRP A 305 0.76 -7.51 13.20
CA TRP A 305 2.08 -7.84 13.72
C TRP A 305 2.02 -8.42 15.14
N THR A 306 1.29 -7.79 16.07
CA THR A 306 1.18 -8.30 17.44
C THR A 306 0.39 -9.61 17.51
N THR A 307 -0.67 -9.77 16.72
CA THR A 307 -1.39 -11.04 16.60
C THR A 307 -0.45 -12.14 16.10
N PHE A 308 0.33 -11.88 15.06
CA PHE A 308 1.27 -12.85 14.54
C PHE A 308 2.32 -13.26 15.58
N LEU A 309 2.92 -12.33 16.33
CA LEU A 309 3.91 -12.62 17.37
C LEU A 309 3.33 -13.37 18.56
N SER A 310 2.04 -13.25 18.84
CA SER A 310 1.37 -14.04 19.89
C SER A 310 1.28 -15.53 19.54
N GLU A 311 1.36 -15.88 18.26
CA GLU A 311 1.23 -17.24 17.74
C GLU A 311 2.55 -17.82 17.24
N HIS A 312 3.58 -16.97 17.01
CA HIS A 312 4.84 -17.36 16.38
C HIS A 312 6.04 -16.77 17.11
N GLU A 313 6.96 -17.64 17.54
CA GLU A 313 8.22 -17.22 18.10
C GLU A 313 9.20 -16.80 16.99
N MET A 314 9.66 -15.55 17.04
CA MET A 314 10.60 -14.97 16.10
C MET A 314 11.98 -14.75 16.76
N PRO A 315 13.11 -14.92 16.04
CA PRO A 315 14.44 -14.75 16.62
C PRO A 315 14.77 -13.26 16.86
N GLY A 316 15.49 -12.98 17.95
CA GLY A 316 15.97 -11.63 18.28
C GLY A 316 14.88 -10.69 18.77
N HIS A 317 15.21 -9.41 18.79
CA HIS A 317 14.25 -8.35 19.12
C HIS A 317 13.27 -8.18 17.96
N GLN A 318 11.98 -8.07 18.26
CA GLN A 318 10.96 -7.83 17.25
C GLN A 318 10.34 -6.46 17.49
N TRP A 319 10.68 -5.52 16.63
CA TRP A 319 10.25 -4.13 16.74
C TRP A 319 9.50 -3.65 15.50
N ASN A 320 8.78 -2.55 15.67
CA ASN A 320 8.05 -1.89 14.60
C ASN A 320 8.11 -0.37 14.82
N GLU A 321 8.29 0.40 13.79
CA GLU A 321 8.29 1.86 13.91
C GLU A 321 6.88 2.47 13.93
N LEU A 322 5.84 1.68 13.61
CA LEU A 322 4.43 2.07 13.55
C LEU A 322 4.19 3.34 12.70
N LYS A 323 5.08 3.59 11.73
CA LYS A 323 5.06 4.72 10.81
C LYS A 323 4.92 4.23 9.38
N THR A 324 4.49 5.13 8.51
CA THR A 324 4.47 4.93 7.05
C THR A 324 5.03 6.17 6.34
N GLY A 325 5.36 6.04 5.06
CA GLY A 325 5.79 7.17 4.23
C GLY A 325 7.29 7.41 4.16
N GLY A 326 7.67 8.58 3.70
CA GLY A 326 9.06 8.93 3.36
C GLY A 326 10.02 9.19 4.52
N ARG A 327 9.56 9.03 5.77
CA ARG A 327 10.37 9.23 6.99
C ARG A 327 10.54 7.95 7.80
N THR A 328 10.23 6.79 7.21
CA THR A 328 10.43 5.49 7.84
C THR A 328 11.90 5.06 7.78
N LEU A 329 12.31 4.12 8.65
CA LEU A 329 13.62 3.46 8.56
C LEU A 329 13.80 2.84 7.17
N ALA A 330 12.77 2.14 6.68
CA ALA A 330 12.77 1.56 5.34
C ALA A 330 13.10 2.59 4.24
N SER A 331 12.50 3.78 4.31
CA SER A 331 12.79 4.87 3.39
C SER A 331 14.20 5.43 3.56
N ARG A 332 14.65 5.60 4.80
CA ARG A 332 15.99 6.14 5.11
C ARG A 332 17.11 5.20 4.72
N TYR A 333 16.93 3.89 4.88
CA TYR A 333 17.86 2.85 4.41
C TYR A 333 17.70 2.50 2.92
N LYS A 334 16.94 3.28 2.13
CA LYS A 334 16.70 3.08 0.69
C LYS A 334 16.16 1.68 0.36
N MET A 335 15.37 1.09 1.25
CA MET A 335 14.80 -0.24 1.05
C MET A 335 13.90 -0.26 -0.19
N ASN A 336 14.16 -1.22 -1.08
CA ASN A 336 13.41 -1.41 -2.33
C ASN A 336 12.78 -2.81 -2.45
N GLY A 337 12.46 -3.41 -1.31
CA GLY A 337 11.81 -4.71 -1.16
C GLY A 337 12.38 -5.51 -0.01
N ILE A 338 11.65 -6.51 0.44
CA ILE A 338 11.95 -7.37 1.59
C ILE A 338 12.19 -8.83 1.16
N PRO A 339 12.97 -9.63 1.94
CA PRO A 339 13.73 -9.21 3.10
C PRO A 339 14.84 -8.22 2.73
N TYR A 340 15.09 -7.29 3.61
CA TYR A 340 16.18 -6.33 3.47
C TYR A 340 16.98 -6.28 4.77
N PHE A 341 18.30 -6.33 4.66
CA PHE A 341 19.17 -6.45 5.81
C PHE A 341 20.14 -5.27 5.90
N VAL A 342 20.42 -4.83 7.12
CA VAL A 342 21.44 -3.81 7.41
C VAL A 342 22.32 -4.31 8.53
N LEU A 343 23.62 -4.44 8.27
CA LEU A 343 24.62 -4.77 9.27
C LEU A 343 25.29 -3.48 9.78
N ILE A 344 25.25 -3.29 11.09
CA ILE A 344 25.78 -2.10 11.77
C ILE A 344 26.90 -2.56 12.73
N ALA A 345 28.00 -1.82 12.75
CA ALA A 345 29.13 -2.04 13.63
C ALA A 345 28.83 -1.57 15.08
N PRO A 346 29.63 -2.03 16.09
CA PRO A 346 29.47 -1.61 17.48
C PRO A 346 29.55 -0.09 17.71
N ASP A 347 30.27 0.63 16.85
CA ASP A 347 30.37 2.09 16.89
C ASP A 347 29.17 2.81 16.26
N GLY A 348 28.20 2.09 15.71
CA GLY A 348 27.01 2.63 15.06
C GLY A 348 27.16 2.86 13.56
N LYS A 349 28.29 2.53 12.94
CA LYS A 349 28.49 2.68 11.48
C LYS A 349 27.82 1.56 10.69
N ILE A 350 27.16 1.93 9.59
CA ILE A 350 26.57 0.98 8.65
C ILE A 350 27.69 0.30 7.86
N LEU A 351 27.81 -1.04 8.00
CA LEU A 351 28.83 -1.83 7.32
C LEU A 351 28.40 -2.35 5.95
N GLU A 352 27.15 -2.78 5.86
CA GLU A 352 26.62 -3.35 4.61
C GLU A 352 25.10 -3.32 4.61
N MET A 353 24.51 -3.06 3.43
CA MET A 353 23.07 -3.12 3.19
C MET A 353 22.80 -4.02 2.00
N TRP A 354 21.78 -4.92 2.09
CA TRP A 354 21.45 -5.78 0.96
C TRP A 354 20.01 -6.25 0.99
N LYS A 355 19.47 -6.55 -0.19
CA LYS A 355 18.13 -7.09 -0.42
C LYS A 355 18.18 -8.58 -0.73
N GLY A 356 17.14 -9.27 -0.29
CA GLY A 356 16.85 -10.66 -0.68
C GLY A 356 17.57 -11.68 0.18
N TYR A 357 17.02 -12.89 0.17
CA TYR A 357 17.51 -14.03 0.91
C TYR A 357 17.79 -15.23 0.00
N ARG A 358 18.85 -15.92 0.27
CA ARG A 358 19.18 -17.25 -0.22
C ARG A 358 19.92 -17.99 0.90
N LYS A 359 19.58 -19.25 1.15
CA LYS A 359 20.14 -20.07 2.22
C LYS A 359 21.68 -19.98 2.28
N GLY A 360 22.20 -19.70 3.47
CA GLY A 360 23.63 -19.55 3.75
C GLY A 360 24.23 -18.17 3.43
N ILE A 361 23.47 -17.25 2.83
CA ILE A 361 24.00 -15.94 2.45
C ILE A 361 24.24 -15.04 3.65
N LEU A 362 23.41 -15.10 4.69
CA LEU A 362 23.52 -14.27 5.88
C LEU A 362 24.79 -14.64 6.65
N LYS A 363 24.98 -15.91 6.96
CA LYS A 363 26.20 -16.40 7.65
C LYS A 363 27.46 -16.00 6.88
N LYS A 364 27.49 -16.24 5.57
CA LYS A 364 28.66 -15.90 4.74
C LYS A 364 28.99 -14.39 4.78
N LYS A 365 27.97 -13.52 4.77
CA LYS A 365 28.17 -12.07 4.87
C LYS A 365 28.68 -11.67 6.25
N LEU A 366 28.10 -12.21 7.31
CA LEU A 366 28.50 -11.93 8.68
C LEU A 366 29.92 -12.42 8.96
N GLU A 367 30.28 -13.66 8.56
CA GLU A 367 31.64 -14.20 8.70
C GLU A 367 32.68 -13.29 8.04
N LYS A 368 32.39 -12.81 6.82
CA LYS A 368 33.30 -11.92 6.10
C LYS A 368 33.51 -10.60 6.83
N ARG A 369 32.46 -10.02 7.41
CA ARG A 369 32.50 -8.68 8.03
C ARG A 369 32.95 -8.72 9.49
N ILE A 370 32.43 -9.66 10.27
CA ILE A 370 32.78 -9.76 11.72
C ILE A 370 34.18 -10.36 11.92
N SER A 371 34.57 -11.37 11.14
CA SER A 371 35.91 -11.99 11.25
C SER A 371 37.05 -11.06 10.78
N ALA A 372 36.80 -10.15 9.85
CA ALA A 372 37.79 -9.18 9.38
C ALA A 372 38.14 -8.12 10.44
N LEU A 373 37.27 -7.93 11.44
CA LEU A 373 37.47 -6.96 12.53
C LEU A 373 37.97 -7.62 13.82
N SER A 374 38.09 -8.98 13.84
CA SER A 374 38.61 -9.74 14.99
C SER A 374 40.10 -10.06 14.87
N LYS A 375 40.78 -9.54 13.84
CA LYS A 375 42.21 -9.54 13.62
C LYS A 375 42.79 -8.16 13.87
#